data_26547f73fb620e0a29117f087a901bd8
#
_entry.id   26547f73fb620e0a29117f087a901bd8
#
_cell.length_a   1.000
_cell.length_b   1.000
_cell.length_c   1.000
_cell.angle_alpha   90.00
_cell.angle_beta   90.00
_cell.angle_gamma   90.00
#
_symmetry.space_group_name_H-M   'P 1'
#
loop_
_entity.id
_entity.type
_entity.pdbx_description
1 polymer ?
#
loop_
_entity_poly.entity_id
_entity_poly.type
_entity_poly.pdbx_seq_one_letter_code
_entity_poly.pdbx_strand_id
1 'polypeptide(L)'
;MDSEKDISTEEKILISASKVFTEKGFSGTRTRDIAEEAGINLALLNYYFRSKEKLFEQVMKVKIVLLFGKIIPIITSEKISLEEKIDLVSEKYFEILSKNPNLPLFVLSEIQKKPSNITSLIPVDQFLKTSVLLKQIQEKKPDLNPLHFIVNFLSM
;
A
#
# COMPACT_ATOMS: atom_id res chain seq x y z
N MET A 1 17.14 16.82 23.86
CA MET A 1 16.45 17.85 23.07
C MET A 1 16.21 17.21 21.71
N ASP A 2 15.05 16.53 21.58
CA ASP A 2 14.62 15.97 20.30
C ASP A 2 14.25 17.15 19.39
N SER A 3 14.96 17.26 18.26
CA SER A 3 14.59 18.19 17.20
C SER A 3 13.25 17.72 16.64
N GLU A 4 12.14 18.38 17.01
CA GLU A 4 10.89 18.31 16.27
C GLU A 4 11.22 18.67 14.82
N LYS A 5 11.23 17.65 13.96
CA LYS A 5 11.35 17.84 12.52
C LYS A 5 10.12 18.63 12.11
N ASP A 6 10.32 19.87 11.72
CA ASP A 6 9.24 20.75 11.25
C ASP A 6 8.63 20.11 10.00
N ILE A 7 7.46 19.46 10.19
CA ILE A 7 6.77 18.71 9.13
C ILE A 7 6.27 19.71 8.10
N SER A 8 6.66 19.55 6.85
CA SER A 8 6.20 20.44 5.77
C SER A 8 4.68 20.43 5.64
N THR A 9 4.12 21.53 5.14
CA THR A 9 2.66 21.63 4.91
C THR A 9 2.15 20.49 3.99
N GLU A 10 2.94 20.13 2.98
CA GLU A 10 2.61 19.04 2.08
C GLU A 10 2.55 17.69 2.80
N GLU A 11 3.54 17.38 3.65
CA GLU A 11 3.56 16.17 4.48
C GLU A 11 2.37 16.12 5.44
N LYS A 12 2.03 17.26 6.05
CA LYS A 12 0.89 17.39 6.95
C LYS A 12 -0.43 17.07 6.22
N ILE A 13 -0.59 17.56 4.99
CA ILE A 13 -1.75 17.24 4.15
C ILE A 13 -1.78 15.75 3.82
N LEU A 14 -0.65 15.13 3.43
CA LEU A 14 -0.58 13.71 3.10
C LEU A 14 -0.90 12.81 4.30
N ILE A 15 -0.42 13.15 5.49
CA ILE A 15 -0.73 12.42 6.73
C ILE A 15 -2.23 12.49 7.02
N SER A 16 -2.81 13.70 6.98
CA SER A 16 -4.23 13.90 7.22
C SER A 16 -5.11 13.22 6.17
N ALA A 17 -4.73 13.32 4.89
CA ALA A 17 -5.41 12.64 3.80
C ALA A 17 -5.34 11.11 3.95
N SER A 18 -4.19 10.57 4.36
CA SER A 18 -4.01 9.14 4.63
C SER A 18 -4.99 8.65 5.71
N LYS A 19 -5.17 9.41 6.79
CA LYS A 19 -6.11 9.09 7.85
C LYS A 19 -7.54 9.10 7.34
N VAL A 20 -7.98 10.20 6.74
CA VAL A 20 -9.37 10.37 6.27
C VAL A 20 -9.74 9.37 5.17
N PHE A 21 -8.84 9.10 4.21
CA PHE A 21 -9.08 8.08 3.18
C PHE A 21 -9.15 6.66 3.75
N THR A 22 -8.33 6.36 4.77
CA THR A 22 -8.36 5.03 5.42
C THR A 22 -9.68 4.82 6.17
N GLU A 23 -10.24 5.85 6.78
CA GLU A 23 -11.50 5.78 7.53
C GLU A 23 -12.75 5.78 6.63
N LYS A 24 -12.77 6.64 5.60
CA LYS A 24 -13.98 6.90 4.78
C LYS A 24 -13.93 6.29 3.38
N GLY A 25 -12.78 5.78 2.94
CA GLY A 25 -12.50 5.38 1.56
C GLY A 25 -12.44 6.59 0.60
N PHE A 26 -12.08 6.35 -0.66
CA PHE A 26 -12.00 7.43 -1.66
C PHE A 26 -13.36 8.11 -1.88
N SER A 27 -14.42 7.33 -2.09
CA SER A 27 -15.75 7.85 -2.44
C SER A 27 -16.40 8.63 -1.30
N GLY A 28 -16.18 8.21 -0.04
CA GLY A 28 -16.75 8.85 1.15
C GLY A 28 -16.00 10.10 1.62
N THR A 29 -14.79 10.34 1.12
CA THR A 29 -13.95 11.47 1.52
C THR A 29 -14.26 12.72 0.71
N ARG A 30 -14.41 13.85 1.39
CA ARG A 30 -14.45 15.18 0.78
C ARG A 30 -13.13 15.91 1.03
N THR A 31 -12.67 16.73 0.09
CA THR A 31 -11.43 17.52 0.26
C THR A 31 -11.50 18.46 1.47
N ARG A 32 -12.69 18.92 1.82
CA ARG A 32 -12.91 19.73 3.04
C ARG A 32 -12.60 18.95 4.32
N ASP A 33 -12.98 17.66 4.38
CA ASP A 33 -12.68 16.81 5.56
C ASP A 33 -11.16 16.71 5.77
N ILE A 34 -10.39 16.60 4.67
CA ILE A 34 -8.93 16.54 4.72
C ILE A 34 -8.34 17.89 5.16
N ALA A 35 -8.87 19.00 4.66
CA ALA A 35 -8.40 20.34 5.04
C ALA A 35 -8.64 20.61 6.55
N GLU A 36 -9.80 20.22 7.06
CA GLU A 36 -10.16 20.30 8.47
C GLU A 36 -9.22 19.43 9.33
N GLU A 37 -9.00 18.17 8.96
CA GLU A 37 -8.08 17.28 9.65
C GLU A 37 -6.64 17.81 9.67
N ALA A 38 -6.20 18.44 8.56
CA ALA A 38 -4.87 19.05 8.46
C ALA A 38 -4.76 20.40 9.17
N GLY A 39 -5.87 20.99 9.62
CA GLY A 39 -5.90 22.33 10.23
C GLY A 39 -5.50 23.45 9.25
N ILE A 40 -5.88 23.31 7.98
CA ILE A 40 -5.59 24.29 6.90
C ILE A 40 -6.89 24.69 6.20
N ASN A 41 -6.85 25.78 5.42
CA ASN A 41 -7.97 26.12 4.56
C ASN A 41 -7.96 25.32 3.25
N LEU A 42 -9.13 25.20 2.62
CA LEU A 42 -9.31 24.44 1.38
C LEU A 42 -8.51 25.01 0.20
N ALA A 43 -8.28 26.33 0.16
CA ALA A 43 -7.49 26.96 -0.89
C ALA A 43 -6.02 26.51 -0.84
N LEU A 44 -5.45 26.40 0.35
CA LEU A 44 -4.09 25.90 0.54
C LEU A 44 -3.97 24.41 0.16
N LEU A 45 -4.95 23.58 0.52
CA LEU A 45 -5.00 22.19 0.07
C LEU A 45 -5.03 22.11 -1.46
N ASN A 46 -5.87 22.89 -2.13
CA ASN A 46 -5.98 22.90 -3.59
C ASN A 46 -4.73 23.47 -4.28
N TYR A 47 -3.97 24.31 -3.61
CA TYR A 47 -2.68 24.80 -4.11
C TYR A 47 -1.65 23.65 -4.19
N TYR A 48 -1.52 22.83 -3.15
CA TYR A 48 -0.61 21.70 -3.14
C TYR A 48 -1.12 20.52 -3.98
N PHE A 49 -2.42 20.21 -3.86
CA PHE A 49 -3.02 19.06 -4.51
C PHE A 49 -4.24 19.50 -5.32
N ARG A 50 -4.06 19.62 -6.63
CA ARG A 50 -5.06 20.18 -7.57
C ARG A 50 -6.36 19.39 -7.63
N SER A 51 -6.37 18.11 -7.21
CA SER A 51 -7.57 17.28 -7.17
C SER A 51 -7.49 16.21 -6.09
N LYS A 52 -8.66 15.74 -5.65
CA LYS A 52 -8.79 14.63 -4.70
C LYS A 52 -8.13 13.35 -5.23
N GLU A 53 -8.24 13.12 -6.54
CA GLU A 53 -7.66 11.97 -7.23
C GLU A 53 -6.13 11.97 -7.11
N LYS A 54 -5.48 13.11 -7.40
CA LYS A 54 -4.02 13.23 -7.28
C LYS A 54 -3.54 13.07 -5.85
N LEU A 55 -4.25 13.65 -4.90
CA LEU A 55 -3.94 13.47 -3.47
C LEU A 55 -4.08 11.99 -3.07
N PHE A 56 -5.15 11.35 -3.51
CA PHE A 56 -5.38 9.93 -3.25
C PHE A 56 -4.29 9.04 -3.87
N GLU A 57 -3.87 9.30 -5.10
CA GLU A 57 -2.76 8.59 -5.75
C GLU A 57 -1.47 8.69 -4.94
N GLN A 58 -1.15 9.85 -4.39
CA GLN A 58 0.03 10.02 -3.54
C GLN A 58 -0.09 9.21 -2.23
N VAL A 59 -1.25 9.26 -1.59
CA VAL A 59 -1.51 8.44 -0.39
C VAL A 59 -1.39 6.96 -0.72
N MET A 60 -1.97 6.50 -1.84
CA MET A 60 -1.89 5.09 -2.25
C MET A 60 -0.46 4.66 -2.56
N LYS A 61 0.36 5.50 -3.21
CA LYS A 61 1.79 5.21 -3.42
C LYS A 61 2.51 4.93 -2.10
N VAL A 62 2.32 5.80 -1.11
CA VAL A 62 2.93 5.62 0.22
C VAL A 62 2.45 4.33 0.89
N LYS A 63 1.14 4.05 0.83
CA LYS A 63 0.54 2.84 1.43
C LYS A 63 1.04 1.55 0.76
N ILE A 64 1.17 1.56 -0.56
CA ILE A 64 1.68 0.43 -1.35
C ILE A 64 3.16 0.18 -1.03
N VAL A 65 3.98 1.23 -0.99
CA VAL A 65 5.39 1.11 -0.61
C VAL A 65 5.53 0.60 0.83
N LEU A 66 4.68 1.07 1.75
CA LEU A 66 4.69 0.58 3.13
C LEU A 66 4.34 -0.92 3.22
N LEU A 67 3.35 -1.38 2.44
CA LEU A 67 2.91 -2.78 2.45
C LEU A 67 3.88 -3.70 1.72
N PHE A 68 4.36 -3.32 0.55
CA PHE A 68 5.10 -4.21 -0.35
C PHE A 68 6.60 -3.94 -0.41
N GLY A 69 7.07 -2.74 -0.03
CA GLY A 69 8.46 -2.34 -0.22
C GLY A 69 9.49 -3.24 0.47
N LYS A 70 9.14 -3.81 1.63
CA LYS A 70 10.00 -4.76 2.35
C LYS A 70 9.81 -6.21 1.87
N ILE A 71 8.68 -6.53 1.27
CA ILE A 71 8.29 -7.88 0.85
C ILE A 71 8.84 -8.18 -0.55
N ILE A 72 8.74 -7.23 -1.49
CA ILE A 72 9.17 -7.43 -2.88
C ILE A 72 10.62 -7.91 -3.00
N PRO A 73 11.63 -7.32 -2.33
CA PRO A 73 13.01 -7.81 -2.42
C PRO A 73 13.18 -9.26 -1.98
N ILE A 74 12.41 -9.71 -1.00
CA ILE A 74 12.46 -11.09 -0.50
C ILE A 74 11.92 -12.06 -1.55
N ILE A 75 10.71 -11.77 -2.08
CA ILE A 75 10.02 -12.67 -2.98
C ILE A 75 10.63 -12.74 -4.39
N THR A 76 11.39 -11.71 -4.78
CA THR A 76 12.10 -11.66 -6.07
C THR A 76 13.52 -12.20 -5.99
N SER A 77 14.07 -12.44 -4.82
CA SER A 77 15.44 -12.96 -4.64
C SER A 77 15.56 -14.41 -5.14
N GLU A 78 16.53 -14.68 -6.01
CA GLU A 78 16.88 -16.04 -6.44
C GLU A 78 17.75 -16.79 -5.41
N LYS A 79 18.33 -16.06 -4.45
CA LYS A 79 19.28 -16.60 -3.45
C LYS A 79 18.62 -17.19 -2.23
N ILE A 80 17.33 -16.92 -2.03
CA ILE A 80 16.56 -17.30 -0.83
C ILE A 80 15.69 -18.50 -1.18
N SER A 81 15.72 -19.55 -0.35
CA SER A 81 14.85 -20.73 -0.51
C SER A 81 13.38 -20.39 -0.34
N LEU A 82 12.47 -21.24 -0.79
CA LEU A 82 11.03 -21.04 -0.64
C LEU A 82 10.65 -20.97 0.84
N GLU A 83 11.18 -21.86 1.67
CA GLU A 83 10.91 -21.94 3.09
C GLU A 83 11.34 -20.65 3.80
N GLU A 84 12.56 -20.22 3.56
CA GLU A 84 13.11 -18.99 4.14
C GLU A 84 12.34 -17.74 3.66
N LYS A 85 11.88 -17.72 2.41
CA LYS A 85 11.00 -16.64 1.91
C LYS A 85 9.69 -16.57 2.67
N ILE A 86 9.06 -17.71 2.92
CA ILE A 86 7.79 -17.77 3.67
C ILE A 86 8.00 -17.22 5.08
N ASP A 87 9.06 -17.61 5.76
CA ASP A 87 9.38 -17.14 7.11
C ASP A 87 9.62 -15.63 7.13
N LEU A 88 10.49 -15.13 6.26
CA LEU A 88 10.82 -13.70 6.17
C LEU A 88 9.62 -12.83 5.77
N VAL A 89 8.81 -13.29 4.80
CA VAL A 89 7.60 -12.57 4.38
C VAL A 89 6.58 -12.53 5.52
N SER A 90 6.39 -13.65 6.22
CA SER A 90 5.47 -13.73 7.37
C SER A 90 5.91 -12.79 8.50
N GLU A 91 7.20 -12.76 8.83
CA GLU A 91 7.76 -11.84 9.83
C GLU A 91 7.52 -10.37 9.44
N LYS A 92 7.86 -10.00 8.19
CA LYS A 92 7.69 -8.62 7.73
C LYS A 92 6.22 -8.21 7.62
N TYR A 93 5.36 -9.12 7.19
CA TYR A 93 3.92 -8.87 7.12
C TYR A 93 3.33 -8.66 8.52
N PHE A 94 3.71 -9.50 9.49
CA PHE A 94 3.30 -9.33 10.88
C PHE A 94 3.77 -7.99 11.47
N GLU A 95 5.03 -7.58 11.22
CA GLU A 95 5.55 -6.27 11.63
C GLU A 95 4.70 -5.11 11.07
N ILE A 96 4.28 -5.21 9.80
CA ILE A 96 3.44 -4.19 9.14
C ILE A 96 2.04 -4.16 9.76
N LEU A 97 1.42 -5.33 9.95
CA LEU A 97 0.07 -5.45 10.54
C LEU A 97 0.01 -4.93 11.97
N SER A 98 1.03 -5.22 12.78
CA SER A 98 1.09 -4.77 14.18
C SER A 98 1.05 -3.25 14.30
N LYS A 99 1.62 -2.54 13.31
CA LYS A 99 1.65 -1.07 13.28
C LYS A 99 0.49 -0.46 12.50
N ASN A 100 -0.04 -1.19 11.52
CA ASN A 100 -1.04 -0.69 10.56
C ASN A 100 -2.10 -1.77 10.24
N PRO A 101 -2.95 -2.17 11.20
CA PRO A 101 -3.85 -3.32 11.05
C PRO A 101 -4.84 -3.19 9.88
N ASN A 102 -5.27 -1.97 9.56
CA ASN A 102 -6.24 -1.72 8.50
C ASN A 102 -5.59 -1.52 7.11
N LEU A 103 -4.25 -1.51 7.01
CA LEU A 103 -3.55 -1.20 5.78
C LEU A 103 -3.83 -2.19 4.63
N PRO A 104 -3.76 -3.52 4.83
CA PRO A 104 -4.02 -4.46 3.75
C PRO A 104 -5.45 -4.36 3.24
N LEU A 105 -6.42 -4.31 4.16
CA LEU A 105 -7.84 -4.21 3.80
C LEU A 105 -8.14 -2.93 3.02
N PHE A 106 -7.57 -1.80 3.45
CA PHE A 106 -7.71 -0.53 2.73
C PHE A 106 -7.13 -0.64 1.31
N VAL A 107 -5.88 -1.11 1.17
CA VAL A 107 -5.22 -1.23 -0.14
C VAL A 107 -5.99 -2.18 -1.06
N LEU A 108 -6.36 -3.37 -0.58
CA LEU A 108 -7.10 -4.35 -1.38
C LEU A 108 -8.49 -3.87 -1.79
N SER A 109 -9.23 -3.21 -0.88
CA SER A 109 -10.56 -2.68 -1.19
C SER A 109 -10.53 -1.58 -2.26
N GLU A 110 -9.51 -0.74 -2.25
CA GLU A 110 -9.37 0.31 -3.27
C GLU A 110 -8.89 -0.26 -4.62
N ILE A 111 -8.07 -1.31 -4.60
CA ILE A 111 -7.73 -2.08 -5.82
C ILE A 111 -8.98 -2.66 -6.47
N GLN A 112 -9.87 -3.28 -5.69
CA GLN A 112 -11.10 -3.88 -6.21
C GLN A 112 -12.07 -2.84 -6.80
N LYS A 113 -12.18 -1.66 -6.17
CA LYS A 113 -13.10 -0.60 -6.63
C LYS A 113 -12.65 0.07 -7.92
N LYS A 114 -11.35 0.30 -8.09
CA LYS A 114 -10.77 0.93 -9.29
C LYS A 114 -9.38 0.33 -9.60
N PRO A 115 -9.33 -0.81 -10.29
CA PRO A 115 -8.06 -1.44 -10.66
C PRO A 115 -7.14 -0.51 -11.45
N SER A 116 -7.70 0.33 -12.34
CA SER A 116 -6.95 1.24 -13.21
C SER A 116 -6.09 2.28 -12.47
N ASN A 117 -6.51 2.71 -11.28
CA ASN A 117 -5.76 3.72 -10.51
C ASN A 117 -4.51 3.14 -9.82
N ILE A 118 -4.42 1.83 -9.71
CA ILE A 118 -3.38 1.15 -8.93
C ILE A 118 -2.50 0.27 -9.80
N THR A 119 -3.02 -0.28 -10.91
CA THR A 119 -2.21 -1.04 -11.87
C THR A 119 -1.09 -0.20 -12.48
N SER A 120 -1.27 1.15 -12.54
CA SER A 120 -0.19 2.07 -12.90
C SER A 120 0.87 2.25 -11.81
N LEU A 121 0.53 1.96 -10.54
CA LEU A 121 1.42 2.11 -9.39
C LEU A 121 2.14 0.81 -9.03
N ILE A 122 1.52 -0.33 -9.33
CA ILE A 122 2.12 -1.66 -9.19
C ILE A 122 2.00 -2.33 -10.54
N PRO A 123 3.09 -2.64 -11.23
CA PRO A 123 3.06 -3.48 -12.44
C PRO A 123 2.75 -4.93 -12.02
N VAL A 124 1.49 -5.19 -11.64
CA VAL A 124 1.04 -6.50 -11.13
C VAL A 124 1.35 -7.61 -12.11
N ASP A 125 1.15 -7.36 -13.41
CA ASP A 125 1.45 -8.34 -14.46
C ASP A 125 2.94 -8.65 -14.54
N GLN A 126 3.80 -7.64 -14.42
CA GLN A 126 5.24 -7.82 -14.40
C GLN A 126 5.67 -8.54 -13.11
N PHE A 127 5.10 -8.13 -11.97
CA PHE A 127 5.35 -8.75 -10.69
C PHE A 127 4.99 -10.25 -10.69
N LEU A 128 3.82 -10.62 -11.22
CA LEU A 128 3.39 -12.01 -11.31
C LEU A 128 4.30 -12.83 -12.24
N LYS A 129 4.75 -12.25 -13.35
CA LYS A 129 5.64 -12.94 -14.33
C LYS A 129 7.07 -13.08 -13.81
N THR A 130 7.58 -12.16 -13.01
CA THR A 130 8.98 -12.14 -12.54
C THR A 130 9.16 -12.65 -11.12
N SER A 131 8.07 -12.97 -10.40
CA SER A 131 8.14 -13.44 -9.02
C SER A 131 8.80 -14.83 -8.94
N VAL A 132 10.01 -14.86 -8.38
CA VAL A 132 10.72 -16.09 -8.08
C VAL A 132 9.95 -16.94 -7.07
N LEU A 133 9.29 -16.31 -6.10
CA LEU A 133 8.41 -17.00 -5.14
C LEU A 133 7.33 -17.81 -5.86
N LEU A 134 6.62 -17.19 -6.83
CA LEU A 134 5.54 -17.88 -7.54
C LEU A 134 6.05 -19.05 -8.38
N LYS A 135 7.22 -18.91 -9.01
CA LYS A 135 7.87 -20.03 -9.71
C LYS A 135 8.20 -21.17 -8.75
N GLN A 136 8.83 -20.89 -7.62
CA GLN A 136 9.16 -21.89 -6.60
C GLN A 136 7.91 -22.59 -6.02
N ILE A 137 6.82 -21.86 -5.85
CA ILE A 137 5.54 -22.45 -5.40
C ILE A 137 4.97 -23.36 -6.49
N GLN A 138 4.94 -22.93 -7.74
CA GLN A 138 4.41 -23.72 -8.84
C GLN A 138 5.22 -25.01 -9.10
N GLU A 139 6.54 -24.97 -8.91
CA GLU A 139 7.39 -26.17 -8.98
C GLU A 139 7.01 -27.22 -7.94
N LYS A 140 6.64 -26.78 -6.71
CA LYS A 140 6.20 -27.68 -5.62
C LYS A 140 4.71 -28.03 -5.68
N LYS A 141 3.87 -27.15 -6.21
CA LYS A 141 2.42 -27.25 -6.28
C LYS A 141 1.88 -26.72 -7.63
N PRO A 142 1.96 -27.54 -8.72
CA PRO A 142 1.59 -27.11 -10.06
C PRO A 142 0.14 -26.64 -10.21
N ASP A 143 -0.78 -27.20 -9.40
CA ASP A 143 -2.20 -26.92 -9.47
C ASP A 143 -2.61 -25.65 -8.70
N LEU A 144 -1.67 -25.01 -7.99
CA LEU A 144 -1.98 -23.83 -7.19
C LEU A 144 -2.07 -22.58 -8.08
N ASN A 145 -3.22 -21.88 -8.02
CA ASN A 145 -3.35 -20.59 -8.68
C ASN A 145 -2.58 -19.50 -7.89
N PRO A 146 -1.54 -18.87 -8.51
CA PRO A 146 -0.72 -17.89 -7.81
C PRO A 146 -1.48 -16.67 -7.27
N LEU A 147 -2.52 -16.22 -7.99
CA LEU A 147 -3.35 -15.09 -7.56
C LEU A 147 -4.16 -15.43 -6.32
N HIS A 148 -4.78 -16.63 -6.29
CA HIS A 148 -5.49 -17.11 -5.11
C HIS A 148 -4.58 -17.25 -3.91
N PHE A 149 -3.33 -17.69 -4.11
CA PHE A 149 -2.35 -17.76 -3.03
C PHE A 149 -2.07 -16.38 -2.44
N ILE A 150 -1.80 -15.36 -3.29
CA ILE A 150 -1.52 -14.00 -2.83
C ILE A 150 -2.72 -13.41 -2.09
N VAL A 151 -3.92 -13.54 -2.65
CA VAL A 151 -5.15 -13.01 -2.03
C VAL A 151 -5.39 -13.66 -0.67
N ASN A 152 -5.29 -14.99 -0.58
CA ASN A 152 -5.47 -15.71 0.68
C ASN A 152 -4.41 -15.29 1.71
N PHE A 153 -3.14 -15.18 1.30
CA PHE A 153 -2.07 -14.76 2.20
C PHE A 153 -2.28 -13.34 2.75
N LEU A 154 -2.72 -12.39 1.91
CA LEU A 154 -2.96 -11.01 2.32
C LEU A 154 -4.24 -10.82 3.15
N SER A 155 -5.15 -11.80 3.13
CA SER A 155 -6.43 -11.76 3.85
C SER A 155 -6.41 -12.51 5.20
N MET A 156 -5.30 -13.16 5.51
CA MET A 156 -5.07 -13.81 6.82
C MET A 156 -4.75 -12.78 7.90
#